data_af2cd1048b7736856795070b54b913b4
#
_entry.id   af2cd1048b7736856795070b54b913b4
#
_cell.length_a   1.000
_cell.length_b   1.000
_cell.length_c   1.000
_cell.angle_alpha   90.00
_cell.angle_beta   90.00
_cell.angle_gamma   90.00
#
_symmetry.space_group_name_H-M   'P 1'
#
loop_
_entity.id
_entity.type
_entity.pdbx_description
1 polymer ?
#
loop_
_entity_poly.entity_id
_entity_poly.type
_entity_poly.pdbx_seq_one_letter_code
_entity_poly.pdbx_strand_id
1 'polypeptide(L)'
;EVNQAKINDFNSYDGYSLKYIGKQESISGNLTLAGLNYYDPSAVMTKVCTRAIDESVVKLQKKYEEFKIKTPLFSVEPLTAKIGMKEGVTEKCRYEVLEPVIDENGRTSYKRVGVIAPVGGKIWDNRYMAVEEKAEGSNLTETTFKKVSGGNFHPGMLIREISVN
;
A
#
# COMPACT_ATOMS: atom_id res chain seq x y z
N GLU A 1 24.26 22.22 -6.12
CA GLU A 1 23.86 23.65 -6.03
C GLU A 1 22.46 23.83 -6.55
N VAL A 2 21.66 24.60 -5.82
CA VAL A 2 20.28 24.92 -6.23
C VAL A 2 20.34 26.02 -7.28
N ASN A 3 19.81 25.76 -8.49
CA ASN A 3 19.80 26.76 -9.55
C ASN A 3 18.64 27.75 -9.36
N GLN A 4 18.91 28.93 -8.82
CA GLN A 4 17.93 29.95 -8.49
C GLN A 4 17.14 30.44 -9.72
N ALA A 5 17.72 30.47 -10.90
CA ALA A 5 17.01 30.85 -12.13
C ALA A 5 15.88 29.83 -12.45
N LYS A 6 16.19 28.52 -12.34
CA LYS A 6 15.17 27.47 -12.55
C LYS A 6 14.06 27.51 -11.49
N ILE A 7 14.37 27.91 -10.25
CA ILE A 7 13.35 28.11 -9.21
C ILE A 7 12.44 29.28 -9.58
N ASN A 8 13.01 30.38 -10.04
CA ASN A 8 12.25 31.55 -10.44
C ASN A 8 11.35 31.25 -11.66
N ASP A 9 11.88 30.53 -12.65
CA ASP A 9 11.11 30.06 -13.80
C ASP A 9 9.93 29.15 -13.37
N PHE A 10 10.20 28.21 -12.45
CA PHE A 10 9.16 27.34 -11.89
C PHE A 10 8.09 28.15 -11.13
N ASN A 11 8.49 29.11 -10.31
CA ASN A 11 7.56 29.93 -9.52
C ASN A 11 6.73 30.90 -10.37
N SER A 12 7.25 31.30 -11.54
CA SER A 12 6.53 32.17 -12.48
C SER A 12 5.65 31.40 -13.46
N TYR A 13 5.79 30.07 -13.53
CA TYR A 13 4.99 29.25 -14.42
C TYR A 13 3.57 29.02 -13.85
N ASP A 14 2.56 29.47 -14.56
CA ASP A 14 1.14 29.41 -14.19
C ASP A 14 0.40 28.18 -14.77
N GLY A 15 1.11 27.30 -15.48
CA GLY A 15 0.55 26.10 -16.09
C GLY A 15 0.27 24.96 -15.10
N TYR A 16 0.65 25.09 -13.81
CA TYR A 16 0.34 24.12 -12.77
C TYR A 16 -0.90 24.54 -12.00
N SER A 17 -1.84 23.60 -11.87
CA SER A 17 -2.98 23.76 -10.98
C SER A 17 -3.04 22.64 -9.97
N LEU A 18 -3.29 22.98 -8.70
CA LEU A 18 -3.53 22.01 -7.64
C LEU A 18 -5.03 21.82 -7.47
N LYS A 19 -5.47 20.56 -7.59
CA LYS A 19 -6.85 20.18 -7.31
C LYS A 19 -6.91 19.51 -5.94
N TYR A 20 -7.70 20.07 -5.04
CA TYR A 20 -7.99 19.40 -3.77
C TYR A 20 -8.86 18.16 -4.02
N ILE A 21 -8.37 16.99 -3.67
CA ILE A 21 -9.09 15.70 -3.80
C ILE A 21 -9.88 15.41 -2.52
N GLY A 22 -9.22 15.57 -1.35
CA GLY A 22 -9.87 15.31 -0.08
C GLY A 22 -8.89 15.15 1.07
N LYS A 23 -9.41 14.81 2.25
CA LYS A 23 -8.62 14.57 3.46
C LYS A 23 -9.01 13.27 4.13
N GLN A 24 -8.09 12.71 4.92
CA GLN A 24 -8.30 11.63 5.87
C GLN A 24 -7.62 11.96 7.19
N GLU A 25 -8.14 11.39 8.25
CA GLU A 25 -7.61 11.52 9.61
C GLU A 25 -7.42 10.12 10.19
N SER A 26 -6.36 9.95 10.98
CA SER A 26 -6.06 8.71 11.69
C SER A 26 -5.67 9.00 13.11
N ILE A 27 -5.98 8.05 13.99
CA ILE A 27 -5.59 8.06 15.39
C ILE A 27 -4.77 6.80 15.64
N SER A 28 -3.54 6.96 16.11
CA SER A 28 -2.71 5.86 16.54
C SER A 28 -2.37 6.02 18.00
N GLY A 29 -2.31 4.90 18.71
CA GLY A 29 -1.96 4.87 20.12
C GLY A 29 -1.08 3.66 20.43
N ASN A 30 -0.38 3.73 21.58
CA ASN A 30 0.35 2.61 22.11
C ASN A 30 -0.40 2.11 23.36
N LEU A 31 -1.04 0.95 23.25
CA LEU A 31 -1.57 0.24 24.42
C LEU A 31 -0.41 -0.51 25.08
N THR A 32 0.26 0.11 26.02
CA THR A 32 1.08 -0.59 26.99
C THR A 32 0.14 -1.23 28.01
N LEU A 33 -0.07 -2.54 27.93
CA LEU A 33 -0.57 -3.29 29.07
C LEU A 33 0.44 -3.11 30.21
N ALA A 34 -0.04 -2.60 31.32
CA ALA A 34 0.72 -2.25 32.51
C ALA A 34 1.75 -3.35 32.85
N GLY A 35 3.02 -2.99 32.88
CA GLY A 35 4.08 -3.75 33.53
C GLY A 35 5.16 -4.36 32.64
N LEU A 36 5.13 -4.27 31.32
CA LEU A 36 6.11 -4.88 30.45
C LEU A 36 6.65 -3.89 29.41
N ASN A 37 7.87 -3.51 29.61
CA ASN A 37 8.79 -2.75 28.77
C ASN A 37 8.77 -1.23 28.94
N TYR A 38 9.83 -0.73 29.56
CA TYR A 38 10.27 0.66 29.49
C TYR A 38 10.66 0.96 28.03
N TYR A 39 9.72 1.48 27.26
CA TYR A 39 10.07 2.07 25.97
C TYR A 39 10.54 3.50 26.18
N ASP A 40 11.64 3.85 25.52
CA ASP A 40 12.03 5.25 25.41
C ASP A 40 10.84 6.06 24.85
N PRO A 41 10.43 7.16 25.53
CA PRO A 41 9.30 7.99 25.08
C PRO A 41 9.44 8.49 23.64
N SER A 42 10.68 8.75 23.19
CA SER A 42 10.97 9.17 21.83
C SER A 42 10.68 8.07 20.82
N ALA A 43 11.07 6.83 21.12
CA ALA A 43 10.78 5.68 20.28
C ALA A 43 9.26 5.42 20.17
N VAL A 44 8.54 5.54 21.30
CA VAL A 44 7.07 5.41 21.33
C VAL A 44 6.42 6.47 20.45
N MET A 45 6.84 7.74 20.60
CA MET A 45 6.29 8.85 19.81
C MET A 45 6.55 8.63 18.32
N THR A 46 7.76 8.27 17.94
CA THR A 46 8.12 7.97 16.54
C THR A 46 7.23 6.86 15.96
N LYS A 47 7.04 5.78 16.72
CA LYS A 47 6.19 4.65 16.31
C LYS A 47 4.73 5.07 16.10
N VAL A 48 4.16 5.78 17.06
CA VAL A 48 2.76 6.23 17.01
C VAL A 48 2.55 7.18 15.82
N CYS A 49 3.44 8.16 15.63
CA CYS A 49 3.36 9.10 14.51
C CYS A 49 3.51 8.40 13.16
N THR A 50 4.50 7.52 13.01
CA THR A 50 4.71 6.78 11.76
C THR A 50 3.49 5.95 11.40
N ARG A 51 2.93 5.21 12.37
CA ARG A 51 1.73 4.39 12.13
C ARG A 51 0.49 5.23 11.80
N ALA A 52 0.32 6.38 12.44
CA ALA A 52 -0.79 7.29 12.12
C ALA A 52 -0.69 7.85 10.69
N ILE A 53 0.52 8.20 10.25
CA ILE A 53 0.78 8.66 8.88
C ILE A 53 0.49 7.54 7.89
N ASP A 54 1.05 6.35 8.10
CA ASP A 54 0.83 5.19 7.23
C ASP A 54 -0.67 4.88 7.10
N GLU A 55 -1.42 4.87 8.21
CA GLU A 55 -2.86 4.64 8.21
C GLU A 55 -3.64 5.73 7.45
N SER A 56 -3.23 7.00 7.59
CA SER A 56 -3.84 8.11 6.86
C SER A 56 -3.64 7.97 5.35
N VAL A 57 -2.44 7.56 4.92
CA VAL A 57 -2.13 7.28 3.51
C VAL A 57 -2.98 6.12 2.99
N VAL A 58 -3.09 5.03 3.75
CA VAL A 58 -3.95 3.89 3.38
C VAL A 58 -5.42 4.31 3.23
N LYS A 59 -5.93 5.12 4.15
CA LYS A 59 -7.31 5.63 4.06
C LYS A 59 -7.54 6.49 2.81
N LEU A 60 -6.55 7.33 2.44
CA LEU A 60 -6.60 8.10 1.18
C LEU A 60 -6.62 7.17 -0.04
N GLN A 61 -5.73 6.16 -0.07
CA GLN A 61 -5.63 5.20 -1.17
C GLN A 61 -6.89 4.34 -1.33
N LYS A 62 -7.54 3.98 -0.23
CA LYS A 62 -8.79 3.21 -0.27
C LYS A 62 -9.99 4.03 -0.69
N LYS A 63 -10.03 5.31 -0.32
CA LYS A 63 -11.20 6.20 -0.54
C LYS A 63 -11.20 6.86 -1.91
N TYR A 64 -10.03 7.29 -2.40
CA TYR A 64 -9.93 8.10 -3.62
C TYR A 64 -9.23 7.33 -4.74
N GLU A 65 -9.85 7.28 -5.90
CA GLU A 65 -9.36 6.51 -7.06
C GLU A 65 -7.99 7.03 -7.54
N GLU A 66 -7.76 8.35 -7.42
CA GLU A 66 -6.51 9.00 -7.81
C GLU A 66 -5.30 8.53 -7.00
N PHE A 67 -5.53 8.02 -5.79
CA PHE A 67 -4.48 7.55 -4.89
C PHE A 67 -4.35 6.03 -4.83
N LYS A 68 -5.19 5.28 -5.54
CA LYS A 68 -5.10 3.82 -5.57
C LYS A 68 -3.78 3.36 -6.16
N ILE A 69 -3.07 2.56 -5.40
CA ILE A 69 -1.81 1.96 -5.83
C ILE A 69 -2.03 0.71 -6.68
N LYS A 70 -1.09 0.46 -7.58
CA LYS A 70 -0.96 -0.79 -8.32
C LYS A 70 0.38 -1.41 -7.95
N THR A 71 0.36 -2.67 -7.51
CA THR A 71 1.56 -3.39 -7.10
C THR A 71 1.74 -4.61 -8.00
N PRO A 72 2.97 -4.92 -8.47
CA PRO A 72 3.19 -6.08 -9.30
C PRO A 72 3.06 -7.38 -8.49
N LEU A 73 2.53 -8.42 -9.12
CA LEU A 73 2.66 -9.78 -8.64
C LEU A 73 4.16 -10.16 -8.63
N PHE A 74 4.62 -10.66 -7.48
CA PHE A 74 6.00 -11.08 -7.32
C PHE A 74 6.22 -12.50 -7.84
N SER A 75 5.31 -13.41 -7.48
CA SER A 75 5.27 -14.79 -7.94
C SER A 75 3.84 -15.22 -8.23
N VAL A 76 3.68 -16.28 -9.02
CA VAL A 76 2.38 -16.89 -9.29
C VAL A 76 2.25 -18.31 -8.74
N GLU A 77 3.38 -18.94 -8.35
CA GLU A 77 3.44 -20.25 -7.70
C GLU A 77 4.50 -20.24 -6.59
N PRO A 78 4.10 -19.96 -5.33
CA PRO A 78 2.78 -19.50 -4.87
C PRO A 78 2.46 -18.09 -5.36
N LEU A 79 1.18 -17.74 -5.42
CA LEU A 79 0.73 -16.42 -5.85
C LEU A 79 1.00 -15.39 -4.74
N THR A 80 1.96 -14.47 -4.96
CA THR A 80 2.41 -13.53 -3.95
C THR A 80 2.62 -12.12 -4.49
N ALA A 81 2.58 -11.14 -3.58
CA ALA A 81 2.96 -9.75 -3.86
C ALA A 81 3.60 -9.11 -2.61
N LYS A 82 4.50 -8.13 -2.84
CA LYS A 82 5.20 -7.40 -1.78
C LYS A 82 4.35 -6.23 -1.26
N ILE A 83 3.18 -6.55 -0.73
CA ILE A 83 2.30 -5.65 0.01
C ILE A 83 1.86 -6.34 1.29
N GLY A 84 1.56 -5.58 2.32
CA GLY A 84 1.23 -6.13 3.63
C GLY A 84 0.26 -5.29 4.44
N MET A 85 0.31 -5.45 5.74
CA MET A 85 -0.57 -4.72 6.66
C MET A 85 -0.33 -3.22 6.65
N LYS A 86 0.89 -2.77 6.31
CA LYS A 86 1.20 -1.35 6.15
C LYS A 86 0.36 -0.70 5.04
N GLU A 87 0.13 -1.42 3.95
CA GLU A 87 -0.73 -0.99 2.84
C GLU A 87 -2.22 -1.34 3.10
N GLY A 88 -2.56 -1.73 4.32
CA GLY A 88 -3.93 -2.02 4.75
C GLY A 88 -4.48 -3.34 4.21
N VAL A 89 -3.60 -4.31 3.89
CA VAL A 89 -4.04 -5.65 3.48
C VAL A 89 -4.67 -6.38 4.66
N THR A 90 -5.87 -6.90 4.44
CA THR A 90 -6.61 -7.75 5.38
C THR A 90 -7.22 -8.94 4.63
N GLU A 91 -7.68 -9.95 5.35
CA GLU A 91 -8.35 -11.12 4.74
C GLU A 91 -9.64 -10.76 3.97
N LYS A 92 -10.23 -9.61 4.30
CA LYS A 92 -11.45 -9.10 3.65
C LYS A 92 -11.18 -8.44 2.32
N CYS A 93 -9.93 -8.03 2.05
CA CYS A 93 -9.55 -7.35 0.82
C CYS A 93 -9.74 -8.26 -0.40
N ARG A 94 -10.02 -7.63 -1.53
CA ARG A 94 -10.04 -8.27 -2.85
C ARG A 94 -9.23 -7.40 -3.80
N TYR A 95 -8.52 -8.06 -4.69
CA TYR A 95 -7.66 -7.37 -5.66
C TYR A 95 -8.02 -7.85 -7.06
N GLU A 96 -8.19 -6.92 -7.97
CA GLU A 96 -8.21 -7.23 -9.39
C GLU A 96 -6.78 -7.41 -9.90
N VAL A 97 -6.60 -8.35 -10.81
CA VAL A 97 -5.36 -8.55 -11.54
C VAL A 97 -5.49 -7.85 -12.89
N LEU A 98 -4.53 -7.01 -13.20
CA LEU A 98 -4.53 -6.11 -14.34
C LEU A 98 -3.40 -6.46 -15.30
N GLU A 99 -3.72 -6.59 -16.57
CA GLU A 99 -2.79 -6.72 -17.67
C GLU A 99 -2.64 -5.36 -18.36
N PRO A 100 -1.41 -4.84 -18.53
CA PRO A 100 -1.21 -3.62 -19.30
C PRO A 100 -1.48 -3.90 -20.79
N VAL A 101 -2.25 -3.01 -21.41
CA VAL A 101 -2.55 -3.04 -22.85
C VAL A 101 -2.12 -1.70 -23.44
N ILE A 102 -1.28 -1.75 -24.46
CA ILE A 102 -0.84 -0.55 -25.18
C ILE A 102 -1.70 -0.39 -26.41
N ASP A 103 -2.33 0.76 -26.59
CA ASP A 103 -3.11 1.09 -27.77
C ASP A 103 -2.23 1.53 -28.96
N GLU A 104 -2.83 1.70 -30.14
CA GLU A 104 -2.15 2.13 -31.37
C GLU A 104 -1.45 3.50 -31.25
N ASN A 105 -1.82 4.30 -30.26
CA ASN A 105 -1.25 5.61 -29.96
C ASN A 105 -0.14 5.55 -28.89
N GLY A 106 0.25 4.35 -28.44
CA GLY A 106 1.25 4.15 -27.42
C GLY A 106 0.74 4.44 -25.97
N ARG A 107 -0.57 4.58 -25.77
CA ARG A 107 -1.16 4.82 -24.45
C ARG A 107 -1.37 3.49 -23.75
N THR A 108 -0.89 3.43 -22.49
CA THR A 108 -1.10 2.25 -21.65
C THR A 108 -2.46 2.32 -20.98
N SER A 109 -3.25 1.29 -21.16
CA SER A 109 -4.49 1.01 -20.42
C SER A 109 -4.34 -0.29 -19.64
N TYR A 110 -5.31 -0.59 -18.77
CA TYR A 110 -5.26 -1.78 -17.93
C TYR A 110 -6.54 -2.58 -18.06
N LYS A 111 -6.39 -3.84 -18.50
CA LYS A 111 -7.49 -4.79 -18.61
C LYS A 111 -7.53 -5.71 -17.41
N ARG A 112 -8.67 -5.81 -16.74
CA ARG A 112 -8.86 -6.78 -15.66
C ARG A 112 -8.92 -8.19 -16.23
N VAL A 113 -8.04 -9.06 -15.73
CA VAL A 113 -7.95 -10.47 -16.16
C VAL A 113 -8.34 -11.46 -15.07
N GLY A 114 -8.51 -11.00 -13.83
CA GLY A 114 -8.96 -11.85 -12.74
C GLY A 114 -9.09 -11.12 -11.41
N VAL A 115 -9.39 -11.91 -10.38
CA VAL A 115 -9.51 -11.49 -8.98
C VAL A 115 -8.76 -12.44 -8.09
N ILE A 116 -8.07 -11.88 -7.09
CA ILE A 116 -7.36 -12.61 -6.05
C ILE A 116 -7.76 -12.09 -4.67
N ALA A 117 -7.52 -12.91 -3.65
CA ALA A 117 -7.77 -12.56 -2.26
C ALA A 117 -6.59 -12.98 -1.38
N PRO A 118 -6.24 -12.23 -0.33
CA PRO A 118 -5.23 -12.64 0.63
C PRO A 118 -5.62 -13.96 1.32
N VAL A 119 -4.62 -14.77 1.62
CA VAL A 119 -4.78 -16.01 2.40
C VAL A 119 -4.61 -15.68 3.88
N GLY A 120 -5.57 -16.07 4.72
CA GLY A 120 -5.49 -15.90 6.16
C GLY A 120 -4.22 -16.50 6.75
N GLY A 121 -3.61 -15.81 7.71
CA GLY A 121 -2.36 -16.20 8.32
C GLY A 121 -1.11 -16.07 7.43
N LYS A 122 -1.27 -15.67 6.15
CA LYS A 122 -0.16 -15.47 5.21
C LYS A 122 -0.08 -14.02 4.69
N ILE A 123 -0.50 -13.07 5.51
CA ILE A 123 -0.39 -11.63 5.25
C ILE A 123 0.88 -11.12 5.89
N TRP A 124 1.73 -10.50 5.09
CA TRP A 124 2.97 -9.91 5.59
C TRP A 124 2.68 -8.73 6.52
N ASP A 125 3.22 -8.79 7.73
CA ASP A 125 3.19 -7.66 8.64
C ASP A 125 4.46 -6.82 8.45
N ASN A 126 4.36 -5.84 7.58
CA ASN A 126 5.43 -4.90 7.23
C ASN A 126 5.26 -3.53 7.91
N ARG A 127 4.42 -3.44 8.95
CA ARG A 127 4.26 -2.21 9.72
C ARG A 127 5.54 -1.84 10.45
N TYR A 128 5.74 -0.56 10.70
CA TYR A 128 6.89 -0.08 11.44
C TYR A 128 7.02 -0.77 12.79
N MET A 129 8.19 -1.31 13.09
CA MET A 129 8.50 -2.09 14.31
C MET A 129 7.61 -3.33 14.53
N ALA A 130 7.05 -3.91 13.48
CA ALA A 130 6.20 -5.10 13.62
C ALA A 130 6.99 -6.35 14.06
N VAL A 131 8.26 -6.46 13.68
CA VAL A 131 9.13 -7.59 14.05
C VAL A 131 9.42 -7.60 15.55
N GLU A 132 9.56 -6.41 16.16
CA GLU A 132 9.87 -6.25 17.58
C GLU A 132 8.66 -6.56 18.49
N GLU A 133 7.47 -6.52 17.95
CA GLU A 133 6.23 -6.78 18.69
C GLU A 133 5.84 -8.25 18.73
N LYS A 134 6.47 -9.07 17.90
CA LYS A 134 6.14 -10.50 17.82
C LYS A 134 7.10 -11.33 18.66
N ALA A 135 6.58 -12.05 19.64
CA ALA A 135 7.35 -12.96 20.47
C ALA A 135 7.99 -14.11 19.67
N GLU A 136 7.35 -14.57 18.59
CA GLU A 136 7.89 -15.46 17.54
C GLU A 136 7.06 -15.21 16.27
N GLY A 137 7.61 -14.39 15.36
CA GLY A 137 6.87 -13.95 14.20
C GLY A 137 7.09 -14.83 12.98
N SER A 138 6.09 -14.94 12.13
CA SER A 138 6.28 -15.42 10.77
C SER A 138 7.25 -14.47 10.05
N ASN A 139 8.34 -15.00 9.52
CA ASN A 139 9.31 -14.26 8.70
C ASN A 139 8.78 -14.05 7.28
N LEU A 140 7.49 -13.71 7.15
CA LEU A 140 6.89 -13.40 5.85
C LEU A 140 7.48 -12.10 5.33
N THR A 141 7.94 -12.11 4.09
CA THR A 141 8.44 -10.93 3.35
C THR A 141 7.51 -10.52 2.22
N GLU A 142 6.38 -11.20 2.11
CA GLU A 142 5.37 -11.01 1.09
C GLU A 142 4.03 -11.60 1.54
N THR A 143 2.93 -11.10 0.99
CA THR A 143 1.60 -11.65 1.23
C THR A 143 1.27 -12.70 0.18
N THR A 144 0.75 -13.84 0.65
CA THR A 144 0.25 -14.91 -0.24
C THR A 144 -1.23 -14.65 -0.57
N PHE A 145 -1.56 -14.85 -1.83
CA PHE A 145 -2.92 -14.72 -2.33
C PHE A 145 -3.45 -16.05 -2.86
N LYS A 146 -4.76 -16.16 -2.92
CA LYS A 146 -5.47 -17.22 -3.63
C LYS A 146 -6.25 -16.62 -4.80
N LYS A 147 -6.30 -17.36 -5.90
CA LYS A 147 -7.12 -17.01 -7.05
C LYS A 147 -8.59 -17.16 -6.70
N VAL A 148 -9.38 -16.14 -6.99
CA VAL A 148 -10.85 -16.15 -6.84
C VAL A 148 -11.50 -16.38 -8.20
N SER A 149 -11.02 -15.69 -9.25
CA SER A 149 -11.51 -15.84 -10.61
C SER A 149 -10.46 -15.39 -11.63
N GLY A 150 -10.69 -15.70 -12.89
CA GLY A 150 -9.89 -15.21 -14.02
C GLY A 150 -9.00 -16.26 -14.67
N GLY A 151 -8.19 -15.81 -15.61
CA GLY A 151 -7.31 -16.63 -16.46
C GLY A 151 -5.97 -16.98 -15.82
N ASN A 152 -4.94 -17.09 -16.65
CA ASN A 152 -3.57 -17.30 -16.20
C ASN A 152 -2.95 -15.97 -15.77
N PHE A 153 -2.24 -16.00 -14.67
CA PHE A 153 -1.49 -14.85 -14.18
C PHE A 153 0.00 -15.05 -14.46
N HIS A 154 0.71 -13.93 -14.59
CA HIS A 154 2.16 -13.91 -14.80
C HIS A 154 2.81 -12.96 -13.80
N PRO A 155 4.04 -13.22 -13.37
CA PRO A 155 4.80 -12.26 -12.56
C PRO A 155 4.87 -10.90 -13.27
N GLY A 156 4.77 -9.81 -12.50
CA GLY A 156 4.76 -8.47 -13.05
C GLY A 156 3.38 -7.92 -13.45
N MET A 157 2.34 -8.75 -13.59
CA MET A 157 0.96 -8.25 -13.68
C MET A 157 0.63 -7.42 -12.45
N LEU A 158 -0.11 -6.33 -12.63
CA LEU A 158 -0.43 -5.43 -11.53
C LEU A 158 -1.67 -5.89 -10.78
N ILE A 159 -1.66 -5.71 -9.47
CA ILE A 159 -2.85 -5.88 -8.64
C ILE A 159 -3.28 -4.53 -8.08
N ARG A 160 -4.59 -4.32 -7.99
CA ARG A 160 -5.22 -3.13 -7.41
C ARG A 160 -6.38 -3.54 -6.52
N GLU A 161 -6.49 -2.92 -5.34
CA GLU A 161 -7.59 -3.23 -4.41
C GLU A 161 -8.93 -2.80 -5.02
N ILE A 162 -9.89 -3.72 -4.95
CA ILE A 162 -11.27 -3.45 -5.34
C ILE A 162 -11.97 -2.84 -4.12
N SER A 163 -12.53 -1.64 -4.27
CA SER A 163 -13.37 -1.07 -3.22
C SER A 163 -14.59 -1.97 -3.01
N VAL A 164 -14.76 -2.48 -1.81
CA VAL A 164 -16.01 -3.13 -1.41
C VAL A 164 -16.95 -2.01 -0.99
N ASN A 165 -17.96 -1.74 -1.82
CA ASN A 165 -19.07 -0.86 -1.48
C ASN A 165 -19.88 -1.46 -0.34
#